data_0a52698cd3af3f9b7871cda51bc60b63
#
_entry.id   0a52698cd3af3f9b7871cda51bc60b63
#
_cell.length_a   1.000
_cell.length_b   1.000
_cell.length_c   1.000
_cell.angle_alpha   90.00
_cell.angle_beta   90.00
_cell.angle_gamma   90.00
#
_symmetry.space_group_name_H-M   'P 1'
#
loop_
_entity.id
_entity.type
_entity.pdbx_description
1 polymer ?
#
loop_
_entity_poly.entity_id
_entity_poly.type
_entity_poly.pdbx_seq_one_letter_code
_entity_poly.pdbx_strand_id
1 'polypeptide(L)'
;MLAYEELKGSSGKEIWFRPTRYDARKLFPNNPPKVRVKSASYQLHDISLTGIAVVAKQAIDDELSLGETVPLIFQQAGLSIFEGRAKVCRTESTVFGSKLAFSLVDSYVDFDRLLSRNVQAQIAANGSFLSAERSTLVPREYRAFCADVLGVLRSYRTLLDKNIHLADSFSQAFDDVGAFEACEGRLIEQWRGFWLTGNDIVRGVMGSREEREATKEFTELVLTPEMRAGAIWDRSYAKPLGYPGDFQIMNQVYDWEKVGSSVYQQLIHRLGLEVAECIDTRMQVVRGKIAETVRSYGQDRPARILSLGS
;
A
#
# COMPACT_ATOMS: atom_id res chain seq x y z
N MET A 1 5.05 -31.80 -0.16
CA MET A 1 4.34 -31.86 1.14
C MET A 1 5.36 -31.42 2.18
N LEU A 2 5.26 -30.21 2.70
CA LEU A 2 6.14 -29.73 3.77
C LEU A 2 5.69 -30.41 5.06
N ALA A 3 6.57 -31.21 5.67
CA ALA A 3 6.32 -31.79 6.99
C ALA A 3 6.40 -30.65 8.02
N TYR A 4 5.28 -30.34 8.64
CA TYR A 4 5.25 -29.46 9.80
C TYR A 4 5.65 -30.30 11.02
N GLU A 5 6.79 -29.96 11.64
CA GLU A 5 7.09 -30.43 12.97
C GLU A 5 6.08 -29.84 13.97
N GLU A 6 5.34 -30.67 14.65
CA GLU A 6 4.45 -30.27 15.73
C GLU A 6 5.28 -29.86 16.94
N LEU A 7 5.49 -28.55 17.11
CA LEU A 7 6.17 -28.00 18.26
C LEU A 7 5.23 -28.03 19.47
N LYS A 8 5.58 -28.80 20.49
CA LYS A 8 4.82 -28.98 21.75
C LYS A 8 5.39 -28.10 22.85
N GLY A 9 4.55 -27.66 23.80
CA GLY A 9 4.96 -26.91 24.98
C GLY A 9 5.14 -25.41 24.78
N SER A 10 6.07 -24.79 25.52
CA SER A 10 6.35 -23.35 25.45
C SER A 10 6.86 -22.88 24.10
N SER A 11 7.69 -23.68 23.44
CA SER A 11 8.24 -23.38 22.11
C SER A 11 7.15 -23.35 21.02
N GLY A 12 6.16 -24.24 21.10
CA GLY A 12 4.99 -24.20 20.22
C GLY A 12 4.15 -22.96 20.42
N LYS A 13 3.92 -22.56 21.68
CA LYS A 13 3.19 -21.31 21.98
C LYS A 13 3.91 -20.06 21.46
N GLU A 14 5.23 -19.99 21.58
CA GLU A 14 6.01 -18.86 21.06
C GLU A 14 5.91 -18.69 19.54
N ILE A 15 5.75 -19.79 18.80
CA ILE A 15 5.61 -19.75 17.33
C ILE A 15 4.16 -19.45 16.93
N TRP A 16 3.17 -20.09 17.56
CA TRP A 16 1.76 -19.90 17.24
C TRP A 16 1.21 -18.54 17.67
N PHE A 17 1.76 -17.92 18.71
CA PHE A 17 1.34 -16.63 19.23
C PHE A 17 2.36 -15.52 18.95
N ARG A 18 3.13 -15.60 17.87
CA ARG A 18 3.94 -14.44 17.45
C ARG A 18 3.03 -13.26 17.12
N PRO A 19 3.05 -12.19 17.90
CA PRO A 19 2.25 -11.01 17.60
C PRO A 19 2.64 -10.47 16.24
N THR A 20 1.64 -10.03 15.47
CA THR A 20 1.86 -9.38 14.18
C THR A 20 2.83 -8.22 14.35
N ARG A 21 3.83 -8.13 13.46
CA ARG A 21 4.78 -7.03 13.42
C ARG A 21 4.36 -6.03 12.36
N TYR A 22 4.41 -4.78 12.72
CA TYR A 22 4.05 -3.67 11.86
C TYR A 22 5.29 -2.83 11.56
N ASP A 23 5.54 -2.55 10.29
CA ASP A 23 6.61 -1.66 9.83
C ASP A 23 6.33 -0.22 10.31
N ALA A 24 7.30 0.39 10.98
CA ALA A 24 7.16 1.73 11.53
C ALA A 24 6.93 2.80 10.46
N ARG A 25 7.47 2.62 9.26
CA ARG A 25 7.28 3.57 8.15
C ARG A 25 5.83 3.56 7.64
N LYS A 26 5.18 2.40 7.73
CA LYS A 26 3.76 2.28 7.36
C LYS A 26 2.83 2.86 8.42
N LEU A 27 3.15 2.63 9.71
CA LEU A 27 2.35 3.16 10.81
C LEU A 27 2.55 4.67 11.03
N PHE A 28 3.76 5.16 10.80
CA PHE A 28 4.19 6.53 11.11
C PHE A 28 4.92 7.18 9.92
N PRO A 29 4.25 7.40 8.79
CA PRO A 29 4.91 7.85 7.56
C PRO A 29 5.64 9.20 7.72
N ASN A 30 5.07 10.11 8.50
CA ASN A 30 5.57 11.48 8.63
C ASN A 30 6.32 11.78 9.94
N ASN A 31 6.09 11.00 10.98
CA ASN A 31 6.68 11.25 12.30
C ASN A 31 6.91 9.95 13.07
N PRO A 32 7.93 9.17 12.69
CA PRO A 32 8.23 7.90 13.35
C PRO A 32 8.65 8.17 14.80
N PRO A 33 8.16 7.37 15.76
CA PRO A 33 8.58 7.46 17.14
C PRO A 33 10.07 7.20 17.31
N LYS A 34 10.65 7.84 18.31
CA LYS A 34 12.03 7.58 18.76
C LYS A 34 12.02 6.60 19.93
N VAL A 35 12.94 5.67 19.90
CA VAL A 35 13.13 4.70 20.97
C VAL A 35 14.41 5.06 21.70
N ARG A 36 14.31 5.44 22.97
CA ARG A 36 15.46 5.72 23.82
C ARG A 36 15.76 4.49 24.67
N VAL A 37 16.99 4.02 24.57
CA VAL A 37 17.52 2.91 25.38
C VAL A 37 18.74 3.43 26.10
N LYS A 38 18.76 3.38 27.43
CA LYS A 38 19.79 4.05 28.27
C LYS A 38 19.91 5.54 27.86
N SER A 39 21.06 5.96 27.39
CA SER A 39 21.32 7.33 26.91
C SER A 39 21.17 7.52 25.43
N ALA A 40 21.09 6.44 24.66
CA ALA A 40 21.04 6.47 23.19
C ALA A 40 19.61 6.54 22.64
N SER A 41 19.44 7.22 21.50
CA SER A 41 18.16 7.35 20.81
C SER A 41 18.23 6.68 19.44
N TYR A 42 17.31 5.78 19.16
CA TYR A 42 17.24 4.97 17.96
C TYR A 42 15.97 5.26 17.17
N GLN A 43 16.01 4.99 15.88
CA GLN A 43 14.82 5.05 15.02
C GLN A 43 14.06 3.71 15.08
N LEU A 44 12.75 3.77 15.31
CA LEU A 44 11.89 2.59 15.25
C LEU A 44 11.90 2.01 13.84
N HIS A 45 12.10 0.69 13.73
CA HIS A 45 12.03 -0.06 12.49
C HIS A 45 10.71 -0.83 12.37
N ASP A 46 10.41 -1.66 13.34
CA ASP A 46 9.16 -2.40 13.44
C ASP A 46 8.70 -2.56 14.88
N ILE A 47 7.41 -2.79 15.08
CA ILE A 47 6.78 -2.90 16.39
C ILE A 47 5.72 -4.02 16.39
N SER A 48 5.63 -4.71 17.51
CA SER A 48 4.57 -5.68 17.81
C SER A 48 4.05 -5.46 19.24
N LEU A 49 3.02 -6.21 19.62
CA LEU A 49 2.46 -6.12 20.97
C LEU A 49 3.53 -6.33 22.06
N THR A 50 4.47 -7.24 21.85
CA THR A 50 5.46 -7.67 22.85
C THR A 50 6.91 -7.32 22.51
N GLY A 51 7.17 -6.63 21.40
CA GLY A 51 8.53 -6.36 20.99
C GLY A 51 8.67 -5.26 19.97
N ILE A 52 9.87 -4.70 19.91
CA ILE A 52 10.23 -3.64 18.96
C ILE A 52 11.59 -3.94 18.34
N ALA A 53 11.78 -3.47 17.11
CA ALA A 53 13.09 -3.41 16.51
C ALA A 53 13.44 -1.98 16.13
N VAL A 54 14.71 -1.63 16.30
CA VAL A 54 15.25 -0.31 16.00
C VAL A 54 16.46 -0.41 15.08
N VAL A 55 16.75 0.68 14.40
CA VAL A 55 17.94 0.82 13.56
C VAL A 55 18.86 1.88 14.15
N ALA A 56 20.12 1.52 14.35
CA ALA A 56 21.21 2.42 14.67
C ALA A 56 21.98 2.78 13.39
N LYS A 57 22.15 4.07 13.10
CA LYS A 57 22.91 4.56 11.94
C LYS A 57 24.44 4.45 12.11
N GLN A 58 24.91 4.35 13.33
CA GLN A 58 26.31 4.14 13.68
C GLN A 58 26.47 2.76 14.32
N ALA A 59 27.71 2.25 14.36
CA ALA A 59 27.99 1.04 15.11
C ALA A 59 27.43 1.20 16.54
N ILE A 60 26.70 0.18 16.99
CA ILE A 60 26.14 0.16 18.33
C ILE A 60 27.31 0.29 19.29
N ASP A 61 27.29 1.31 20.15
CA ASP A 61 28.21 1.38 21.26
C ASP A 61 28.18 0.02 21.96
N ASP A 62 29.35 -0.52 22.27
CA ASP A 62 29.59 -1.86 22.86
C ASP A 62 28.86 -2.13 24.21
N GLU A 63 27.92 -1.27 24.57
CA GLU A 63 27.20 -1.28 25.84
C GLU A 63 25.96 -2.17 25.93
N LEU A 64 25.47 -2.77 24.81
CA LEU A 64 24.26 -3.60 24.80
C LEU A 64 24.59 -5.07 24.53
N SER A 65 24.54 -5.87 25.58
CA SER A 65 24.78 -7.31 25.49
C SER A 65 23.51 -8.08 25.18
N LEU A 66 23.63 -9.16 24.40
CA LEU A 66 22.50 -10.07 24.12
C LEU A 66 21.99 -10.64 25.46
N GLY A 67 20.67 -10.59 25.65
CA GLY A 67 20.02 -11.04 26.87
C GLY A 67 19.93 -10.00 27.97
N GLU A 68 20.63 -8.87 27.85
CA GLU A 68 20.58 -7.76 28.81
C GLU A 68 19.17 -7.15 28.86
N THR A 69 18.70 -6.82 30.06
CA THR A 69 17.44 -6.11 30.27
C THR A 69 17.74 -4.65 30.58
N VAL A 70 17.23 -3.78 29.72
CA VAL A 70 17.47 -2.34 29.74
C VAL A 70 16.18 -1.53 29.88
N PRO A 71 16.24 -0.32 30.48
CA PRO A 71 15.11 0.60 30.40
C PRO A 71 14.91 1.08 28.96
N LEU A 72 13.65 1.15 28.54
CA LEU A 72 13.26 1.54 27.22
C LEU A 72 12.14 2.56 27.30
N ILE A 73 12.31 3.66 26.60
CA ILE A 73 11.31 4.72 26.50
C ILE A 73 10.98 4.93 25.02
N PHE A 74 9.71 4.95 24.75
CA PHE A 74 9.15 5.16 23.43
C PHE A 74 8.50 6.54 23.37
N GLN A 75 9.02 7.42 22.52
CA GLN A 75 8.61 8.82 22.45
C GLN A 75 8.13 9.19 21.06
N GLN A 76 7.04 9.95 21.00
CA GLN A 76 6.53 10.54 19.77
C GLN A 76 6.16 12.01 20.04
N ALA A 77 6.61 12.90 19.17
CA ALA A 77 6.38 14.34 19.29
C ALA A 77 6.74 14.90 20.69
N GLY A 78 7.83 14.41 21.30
CA GLY A 78 8.29 14.86 22.61
C GLY A 78 7.56 14.26 23.83
N LEU A 79 6.51 13.46 23.59
CA LEU A 79 5.74 12.82 24.66
C LEU A 79 6.15 11.34 24.80
N SER A 80 6.27 10.88 26.05
CA SER A 80 6.45 9.46 26.36
C SER A 80 5.14 8.71 26.11
N ILE A 81 5.19 7.70 25.22
CA ILE A 81 4.04 6.84 24.92
C ILE A 81 4.12 5.55 25.74
N PHE A 82 5.33 5.07 25.92
CA PHE A 82 5.63 3.85 26.65
C PHE A 82 6.93 4.03 27.44
N GLU A 83 6.94 3.58 28.67
CA GLU A 83 8.12 3.45 29.51
C GLU A 83 8.10 2.07 30.15
N GLY A 84 9.16 1.34 30.01
CA GLY A 84 9.23 -0.02 30.52
C GLY A 84 10.63 -0.61 30.42
N ARG A 85 10.72 -1.91 30.62
CA ARG A 85 11.96 -2.69 30.51
C ARG A 85 11.88 -3.59 29.29
N ALA A 86 13.00 -3.74 28.60
CA ALA A 86 13.09 -4.59 27.43
C ALA A 86 14.38 -5.41 27.45
N LYS A 87 14.30 -6.65 27.00
CA LYS A 87 15.43 -7.56 26.88
C LYS A 87 15.96 -7.51 25.46
N VAL A 88 17.27 -7.37 25.29
CA VAL A 88 17.95 -7.44 23.99
C VAL A 88 17.88 -8.87 23.48
N CYS A 89 17.17 -9.11 22.37
CA CYS A 89 16.96 -10.46 21.82
C CYS A 89 17.87 -10.77 20.66
N ARG A 90 18.22 -9.76 19.86
CA ARG A 90 18.99 -9.95 18.65
C ARG A 90 19.66 -8.66 18.20
N THR A 91 20.89 -8.80 17.70
CA THR A 91 21.64 -7.75 17.02
C THR A 91 21.99 -8.26 15.63
N GLU A 92 21.68 -7.51 14.60
CA GLU A 92 22.00 -7.82 13.20
C GLU A 92 22.77 -6.64 12.61
N SER A 93 23.92 -6.91 12.01
CA SER A 93 24.62 -5.93 11.20
C SER A 93 24.02 -5.91 9.79
N THR A 94 23.67 -4.73 9.29
CA THR A 94 23.15 -4.51 7.95
C THR A 94 24.06 -3.55 7.19
N VAL A 95 23.92 -3.49 5.88
CA VAL A 95 24.68 -2.56 5.02
C VAL A 95 24.44 -1.09 5.40
N PHE A 96 23.32 -0.78 6.05
CA PHE A 96 22.90 0.57 6.42
C PHE A 96 23.02 0.87 7.93
N GLY A 97 23.69 0.01 8.70
CA GLY A 97 23.83 0.13 10.16
C GLY A 97 23.49 -1.16 10.88
N SER A 98 23.25 -1.07 12.18
CA SER A 98 22.90 -2.21 13.00
C SER A 98 21.42 -2.19 13.37
N LYS A 99 20.78 -3.36 13.30
CA LYS A 99 19.39 -3.57 13.74
C LYS A 99 19.38 -4.28 15.09
N LEU A 100 18.70 -3.70 16.07
CA LEU A 100 18.50 -4.26 17.40
C LEU A 100 17.04 -4.67 17.57
N ALA A 101 16.81 -5.87 18.11
CA ALA A 101 15.48 -6.34 18.47
C ALA A 101 15.38 -6.51 20.00
N PHE A 102 14.27 -6.02 20.54
CA PHE A 102 13.94 -6.04 21.96
C PHE A 102 12.61 -6.78 22.18
N SER A 103 12.55 -7.57 23.24
CA SER A 103 11.31 -8.10 23.79
C SER A 103 10.95 -7.32 25.04
N LEU A 104 9.72 -6.85 25.15
CA LEU A 104 9.25 -6.15 26.32
C LEU A 104 9.10 -7.11 27.50
N VAL A 105 9.50 -6.67 28.70
CA VAL A 105 9.44 -7.44 29.93
C VAL A 105 8.30 -6.90 30.77
N ASP A 106 7.36 -7.78 31.15
CA ASP A 106 6.23 -7.46 32.04
C ASP A 106 5.29 -6.34 31.55
N SER A 107 5.31 -6.05 30.24
CA SER A 107 4.49 -4.99 29.66
C SER A 107 4.22 -5.22 28.17
N TYR A 108 3.21 -4.53 27.66
CA TYR A 108 2.78 -4.58 26.26
C TYR A 108 2.71 -3.16 25.69
N VAL A 109 2.83 -3.07 24.35
CA VAL A 109 2.57 -1.80 23.66
C VAL A 109 1.06 -1.57 23.61
N ASP A 110 0.61 -0.47 24.14
CA ASP A 110 -0.76 0.02 23.98
C ASP A 110 -0.92 0.60 22.58
N PHE A 111 -1.33 -0.23 21.63
CA PHE A 111 -1.52 0.17 20.25
C PHE A 111 -2.65 1.18 20.08
N ASP A 112 -3.72 1.09 20.84
CA ASP A 112 -4.84 2.02 20.74
C ASP A 112 -4.42 3.43 21.13
N ARG A 113 -3.67 3.54 22.21
CA ARG A 113 -3.06 4.81 22.65
C ARG A 113 -2.04 5.33 21.64
N LEU A 114 -1.21 4.44 21.09
CA LEU A 114 -0.18 4.79 20.11
C LEU A 114 -0.80 5.30 18.81
N LEU A 115 -1.78 4.57 18.27
CA LEU A 115 -2.47 4.94 17.03
C LEU A 115 -3.33 6.19 17.21
N SER A 116 -4.07 6.30 18.30
CA SER A 116 -4.87 7.50 18.60
C SER A 116 -4.02 8.75 18.68
N ARG A 117 -2.84 8.67 19.33
CA ARG A 117 -1.88 9.79 19.38
C ARG A 117 -1.26 10.09 18.03
N ASN A 118 -0.96 9.06 17.24
CA ASN A 118 -0.45 9.26 15.89
C ASN A 118 -1.50 9.98 15.02
N VAL A 119 -2.76 9.57 15.10
CA VAL A 119 -3.87 10.24 14.39
C VAL A 119 -4.02 11.68 14.88
N GLN A 120 -3.99 11.93 16.19
CA GLN A 120 -4.04 13.28 16.74
C GLN A 120 -2.86 14.15 16.29
N ALA A 121 -1.63 13.58 16.29
CA ALA A 121 -0.45 14.28 15.80
C ALA A 121 -0.53 14.54 14.29
N GLN A 122 -1.08 13.62 13.52
CA GLN A 122 -1.35 13.81 12.10
C GLN A 122 -2.42 14.88 11.88
N ILE A 123 -3.51 14.87 12.64
CA ILE A 123 -4.54 15.93 12.57
C ILE A 123 -3.93 17.28 12.93
N ALA A 124 -3.13 17.36 14.00
CA ALA A 124 -2.48 18.60 14.43
C ALA A 124 -1.43 19.09 13.41
N ALA A 125 -0.66 18.17 12.83
CA ALA A 125 0.30 18.48 11.76
C ALA A 125 -0.39 18.76 10.43
N ASN A 126 -1.51 18.11 10.19
CA ASN A 126 -2.32 18.14 8.96
C ASN A 126 -3.57 19.03 9.11
N GLY A 127 -3.71 19.76 10.19
CA GLY A 127 -4.62 20.91 10.27
C GLY A 127 -4.32 21.94 9.17
N SER A 128 -3.21 21.72 8.47
CA SER A 128 -2.90 22.25 7.16
C SER A 128 -2.69 21.10 6.16
N PHE A 129 -3.71 20.38 5.80
CA PHE A 129 -3.64 19.29 4.81
C PHE A 129 -3.12 19.72 3.43
N LEU A 130 -3.09 20.98 3.21
CA LEU A 130 -2.28 21.72 2.29
C LEU A 130 -2.04 23.01 3.04
N SER A 131 -0.91 23.17 3.69
CA SER A 131 -0.50 24.50 4.09
C SER A 131 -0.71 25.39 2.87
N ALA A 132 -1.22 26.59 3.07
CA ALA A 132 -1.46 27.51 1.94
C ALA A 132 -0.22 27.57 1.02
N GLU A 133 0.98 27.45 1.59
CA GLU A 133 2.26 27.39 0.88
C GLU A 133 2.39 26.15 -0.01
N ARG A 134 2.09 24.93 0.46
CA ARG A 134 2.17 23.72 -0.37
C ARG A 134 1.08 23.64 -1.43
N SER A 135 -0.10 24.17 -1.16
CA SER A 135 -1.16 24.23 -2.17
C SER A 135 -0.80 25.13 -3.36
N THR A 136 0.06 26.13 -3.17
CA THR A 136 0.54 26.99 -4.28
C THR A 136 1.50 26.25 -5.21
N LEU A 137 2.19 25.20 -4.72
CA LEU A 137 3.09 24.37 -5.51
C LEU A 137 2.34 23.45 -6.48
N VAL A 138 1.05 23.17 -6.23
CA VAL A 138 0.25 22.34 -7.14
C VAL A 138 -0.29 23.23 -8.26
N PRO A 139 0.07 22.97 -9.53
CA PRO A 139 -0.39 23.78 -10.65
C PRO A 139 -1.90 23.90 -10.70
N ARG A 140 -2.39 25.08 -11.00
CA ARG A 140 -3.85 25.34 -11.08
C ARG A 140 -4.53 24.43 -12.09
N GLU A 141 -3.88 24.20 -13.21
CA GLU A 141 -4.37 23.33 -14.27
C GLU A 141 -4.50 21.88 -13.79
N TYR A 142 -3.54 21.40 -12.99
CA TYR A 142 -3.60 20.06 -12.42
C TYR A 142 -4.74 19.92 -11.39
N ARG A 143 -4.97 20.97 -10.59
CA ARG A 143 -6.11 20.97 -9.66
C ARG A 143 -7.44 20.93 -10.38
N ALA A 144 -7.59 21.72 -11.45
CA ALA A 144 -8.78 21.69 -12.30
C ALA A 144 -8.98 20.33 -12.94
N PHE A 145 -7.92 19.74 -13.50
CA PHE A 145 -7.94 18.39 -14.06
C PHE A 145 -8.42 17.34 -13.04
N CYS A 146 -7.89 17.35 -11.82
CA CYS A 146 -8.35 16.43 -10.78
C CYS A 146 -9.81 16.65 -10.41
N ALA A 147 -10.29 17.89 -10.39
CA ALA A 147 -11.69 18.21 -10.14
C ALA A 147 -12.61 17.70 -11.26
N ASP A 148 -12.19 17.81 -12.50
CA ASP A 148 -12.93 17.33 -13.67
C ASP A 148 -13.03 15.79 -13.65
N VAL A 149 -11.91 15.09 -13.43
CA VAL A 149 -11.90 13.62 -13.27
C VAL A 149 -12.84 13.19 -12.14
N LEU A 150 -12.71 13.81 -10.97
CA LEU A 150 -13.54 13.50 -9.82
C LEU A 150 -15.03 13.78 -10.08
N GLY A 151 -15.33 14.89 -10.78
CA GLY A 151 -16.68 15.27 -11.18
C GLY A 151 -17.33 14.21 -12.06
N VAL A 152 -16.61 13.72 -13.07
CA VAL A 152 -17.08 12.65 -13.95
C VAL A 152 -17.32 11.36 -13.16
N LEU A 153 -16.35 10.89 -12.37
CA LEU A 153 -16.48 9.65 -11.60
C LEU A 153 -17.67 9.72 -10.62
N ARG A 154 -17.84 10.82 -9.91
CA ARG A 154 -18.98 11.03 -9.00
C ARG A 154 -20.32 11.16 -9.71
N SER A 155 -20.35 11.66 -10.92
CA SER A 155 -21.56 11.69 -11.74
C SER A 155 -22.03 10.30 -12.06
N TYR A 156 -21.12 9.39 -12.46
CA TYR A 156 -21.46 7.97 -12.65
C TYR A 156 -21.93 7.31 -11.35
N ARG A 157 -21.25 7.56 -10.24
CA ARG A 157 -21.70 7.05 -8.93
C ARG A 157 -23.12 7.50 -8.62
N THR A 158 -23.40 8.79 -8.73
CA THR A 158 -24.71 9.35 -8.43
C THR A 158 -25.79 8.79 -9.34
N LEU A 159 -25.48 8.60 -10.63
CA LEU A 159 -26.42 8.03 -11.59
C LEU A 159 -26.78 6.58 -11.24
N LEU A 160 -25.76 5.77 -10.90
CA LEU A 160 -25.95 4.36 -10.57
C LEU A 160 -26.63 4.17 -9.21
N ASP A 161 -26.23 4.93 -8.20
CA ASP A 161 -26.84 4.85 -6.87
C ASP A 161 -28.33 5.25 -6.89
N LYS A 162 -28.70 6.28 -7.68
CA LYS A 162 -30.10 6.67 -7.84
C LYS A 162 -30.93 5.57 -8.51
N ASN A 163 -30.35 4.89 -9.49
CA ASN A 163 -31.08 3.84 -10.21
C ASN A 163 -31.27 2.57 -9.39
N ILE A 164 -30.34 2.27 -8.46
CA ILE A 164 -30.54 1.17 -7.51
C ILE A 164 -31.74 1.42 -6.61
N HIS A 165 -31.91 2.64 -6.06
CA HIS A 165 -33.09 2.98 -5.25
C HIS A 165 -34.41 2.95 -6.02
N LEU A 166 -34.37 3.23 -7.32
CA LEU A 166 -35.55 3.09 -8.19
C LEU A 166 -35.87 1.63 -8.48
N ALA A 167 -34.85 0.78 -8.65
CA ALA A 167 -35.03 -0.66 -8.89
C ALA A 167 -35.64 -1.37 -7.67
N ASP A 168 -35.27 -1.01 -6.47
CA ASP A 168 -35.87 -1.53 -5.23
C ASP A 168 -37.36 -1.18 -5.12
N SER A 169 -37.82 -0.09 -5.76
CA SER A 169 -39.20 0.36 -5.76
C SER A 169 -40.05 -0.25 -6.90
N PHE A 170 -39.43 -0.65 -7.98
CA PHE A 170 -40.05 -1.26 -9.16
C PHE A 170 -39.39 -2.60 -9.42
N SER A 171 -39.93 -3.67 -8.90
CA SER A 171 -39.39 -5.03 -8.88
C SER A 171 -39.16 -5.69 -10.28
N GLN A 172 -38.81 -4.93 -11.28
CA GLN A 172 -38.35 -5.43 -12.58
C GLN A 172 -37.07 -4.72 -13.02
N ALA A 173 -35.98 -5.40 -12.74
CA ALA A 173 -34.83 -5.50 -13.62
C ALA A 173 -34.21 -4.19 -14.12
N PHE A 174 -33.61 -3.43 -13.23
CA PHE A 174 -32.37 -2.80 -13.65
C PHE A 174 -31.32 -3.93 -13.64
N ASP A 175 -31.13 -4.51 -14.81
CA ASP A 175 -30.11 -5.52 -15.02
C ASP A 175 -28.74 -4.85 -14.76
N ASP A 176 -28.08 -5.20 -13.66
CA ASP A 176 -26.76 -4.67 -13.30
C ASP A 176 -25.76 -4.85 -14.46
N VAL A 177 -25.92 -5.89 -15.25
CA VAL A 177 -25.10 -6.17 -16.45
C VAL A 177 -25.37 -5.13 -17.54
N GLY A 178 -26.61 -4.83 -17.84
CA GLY A 178 -26.96 -3.81 -18.85
C GLY A 178 -26.53 -2.40 -18.43
N ALA A 179 -26.61 -2.07 -17.14
CA ALA A 179 -26.14 -0.80 -16.61
C ALA A 179 -24.62 -0.66 -16.72
N PHE A 180 -23.88 -1.72 -16.41
CA PHE A 180 -22.43 -1.76 -16.55
C PHE A 180 -22.03 -1.52 -18.02
N GLU A 181 -22.56 -2.30 -18.93
CA GLU A 181 -22.21 -2.24 -20.36
C GLU A 181 -22.57 -0.89 -20.99
N ALA A 182 -23.71 -0.31 -20.61
CA ALA A 182 -24.12 1.02 -21.09
C ALA A 182 -23.16 2.13 -20.64
N CYS A 183 -22.56 2.01 -19.45
CA CYS A 183 -21.64 2.99 -18.91
C CYS A 183 -20.18 2.75 -19.31
N GLU A 184 -19.76 1.48 -19.51
CA GLU A 184 -18.36 1.10 -19.69
C GLU A 184 -17.72 1.83 -20.88
N GLY A 185 -18.29 1.72 -22.05
CA GLY A 185 -17.71 2.30 -23.27
C GLY A 185 -17.49 3.81 -23.16
N ARG A 186 -18.48 4.54 -22.65
CA ARG A 186 -18.41 6.00 -22.46
C ARG A 186 -17.37 6.40 -21.40
N LEU A 187 -17.36 5.68 -20.30
CA LEU A 187 -16.42 5.96 -19.21
C LEU A 187 -14.97 5.70 -19.63
N ILE A 188 -14.71 4.63 -20.39
CA ILE A 188 -13.37 4.32 -20.92
C ILE A 188 -12.93 5.39 -21.92
N GLU A 189 -13.79 5.83 -22.81
CA GLU A 189 -13.47 6.90 -23.76
C GLU A 189 -13.09 8.20 -23.04
N GLN A 190 -13.89 8.61 -22.06
CA GLN A 190 -13.58 9.78 -21.22
C GLN A 190 -12.29 9.59 -20.45
N TRP A 191 -12.05 8.41 -19.90
CA TRP A 191 -10.83 8.08 -19.16
C TRP A 191 -9.58 8.17 -20.03
N ARG A 192 -9.64 7.67 -21.27
CA ARG A 192 -8.53 7.80 -22.23
C ARG A 192 -8.23 9.28 -22.54
N GLY A 193 -9.27 10.11 -22.68
CA GLY A 193 -9.11 11.55 -22.81
C GLY A 193 -8.41 12.18 -21.59
N PHE A 194 -8.84 11.82 -20.38
CA PHE A 194 -8.19 12.28 -19.16
C PHE A 194 -6.75 11.78 -19.05
N TRP A 195 -6.46 10.55 -19.45
CA TRP A 195 -5.11 10.01 -19.45
C TRP A 195 -4.16 10.83 -20.33
N LEU A 196 -4.57 11.20 -21.51
CA LEU A 196 -3.77 12.02 -22.42
C LEU A 196 -3.57 13.43 -21.84
N THR A 197 -4.64 14.10 -21.44
CA THR A 197 -4.58 15.44 -20.85
C THR A 197 -3.74 15.46 -19.57
N GLY A 198 -3.93 14.48 -18.69
CA GLY A 198 -3.18 14.36 -17.44
C GLY A 198 -1.69 14.17 -17.68
N ASN A 199 -1.29 13.35 -18.65
CA ASN A 199 0.10 13.17 -19.01
C ASN A 199 0.76 14.46 -19.52
N ASP A 200 0.05 15.27 -20.30
CA ASP A 200 0.58 16.53 -20.82
C ASP A 200 0.77 17.54 -19.68
N ILE A 201 -0.19 17.67 -18.78
CA ILE A 201 -0.08 18.53 -17.60
C ILE A 201 1.09 18.08 -16.70
N VAL A 202 1.19 16.78 -16.42
CA VAL A 202 2.24 16.23 -15.53
C VAL A 202 3.63 16.42 -16.12
N ARG A 203 3.80 16.33 -17.43
CA ARG A 203 5.10 16.66 -18.07
C ARG A 203 5.56 18.08 -17.75
N GLY A 204 4.64 19.03 -17.68
CA GLY A 204 4.94 20.41 -17.27
C GLY A 204 5.38 20.56 -15.81
N VAL A 205 4.92 19.66 -14.93
CA VAL A 205 5.20 19.68 -13.47
C VAL A 205 6.48 18.96 -13.10
N MET A 206 7.11 18.23 -14.02
CA MET A 206 8.26 17.36 -13.71
C MET A 206 9.57 18.11 -13.41
N GLY A 207 9.60 19.44 -13.49
CA GLY A 207 10.80 20.26 -13.29
C GLY A 207 11.32 20.31 -11.86
N SER A 208 10.43 20.44 -10.87
CA SER A 208 10.79 20.59 -9.46
C SER A 208 10.43 19.35 -8.65
N ARG A 209 11.31 18.95 -7.72
CA ARG A 209 11.02 17.86 -6.79
C ARG A 209 9.86 18.20 -5.85
N GLU A 210 9.84 19.45 -5.36
CA GLU A 210 8.83 19.91 -4.42
C GLU A 210 7.43 19.96 -5.06
N GLU A 211 7.35 20.46 -6.31
CA GLU A 211 6.10 20.46 -7.08
C GLU A 211 5.59 19.05 -7.33
N ARG A 212 6.47 18.11 -7.67
CA ARG A 212 6.10 16.69 -7.85
C ARG A 212 5.55 16.07 -6.57
N GLU A 213 6.22 16.29 -5.44
CA GLU A 213 5.77 15.78 -4.13
C GLU A 213 4.43 16.39 -3.73
N ALA A 214 4.25 17.71 -3.88
CA ALA A 214 2.99 18.39 -3.60
C ALA A 214 1.85 17.92 -4.51
N THR A 215 2.13 17.74 -5.80
CA THR A 215 1.16 17.24 -6.79
C THR A 215 0.75 15.79 -6.49
N LYS A 216 1.70 14.96 -6.09
CA LYS A 216 1.42 13.58 -5.67
C LYS A 216 0.55 13.55 -4.41
N GLU A 217 0.90 14.32 -3.38
CA GLU A 217 0.10 14.43 -2.15
C GLU A 217 -1.33 14.91 -2.45
N PHE A 218 -1.47 15.88 -3.35
CA PHE A 218 -2.78 16.36 -3.79
C PHE A 218 -3.60 15.27 -4.50
N THR A 219 -2.95 14.49 -5.37
CA THR A 219 -3.61 13.35 -6.06
C THR A 219 -4.07 12.29 -5.06
N GLU A 220 -3.21 11.95 -4.10
CA GLU A 220 -3.53 10.99 -3.03
C GLU A 220 -4.69 11.46 -2.16
N LEU A 221 -4.83 12.76 -1.97
CA LEU A 221 -5.93 13.34 -1.21
C LEU A 221 -7.25 13.39 -2.00
N VAL A 222 -7.19 13.76 -3.27
CA VAL A 222 -8.38 14.10 -4.07
C VAL A 222 -8.89 12.91 -4.88
N LEU A 223 -8.04 12.25 -5.65
CA LEU A 223 -8.44 11.18 -6.57
C LEU A 223 -8.34 9.78 -5.96
N THR A 224 -7.29 9.50 -5.19
CA THR A 224 -7.04 8.17 -4.67
C THR A 224 -8.23 7.60 -3.88
N PRO A 225 -8.93 8.34 -3.00
CA PRO A 225 -10.09 7.80 -2.28
C PRO A 225 -11.22 7.32 -3.21
N GLU A 226 -11.43 8.02 -4.32
CA GLU A 226 -12.43 7.66 -5.32
C GLU A 226 -11.99 6.44 -6.14
N MET A 227 -10.73 6.42 -6.59
CA MET A 227 -10.16 5.33 -7.36
C MET A 227 -10.11 4.02 -6.56
N ARG A 228 -9.86 4.07 -5.26
CA ARG A 228 -9.85 2.90 -4.36
C ARG A 228 -11.21 2.21 -4.20
N ALA A 229 -12.28 2.78 -4.74
CA ALA A 229 -13.54 2.05 -4.90
C ALA A 229 -13.39 0.83 -5.83
N GLY A 230 -12.46 0.85 -6.78
CA GLY A 230 -12.12 -0.30 -7.62
C GLY A 230 -11.07 -1.21 -6.99
N ALA A 231 -11.33 -2.51 -6.95
CA ALA A 231 -10.49 -3.50 -6.26
C ALA A 231 -9.03 -3.50 -6.72
N ILE A 232 -8.76 -3.35 -8.01
CA ILE A 232 -7.40 -3.32 -8.56
C ILE A 232 -6.62 -2.08 -8.07
N TRP A 233 -7.29 -0.92 -7.99
CA TRP A 233 -6.68 0.30 -7.48
C TRP A 233 -6.40 0.22 -5.98
N ASP A 234 -7.38 -0.29 -5.21
CA ASP A 234 -7.20 -0.45 -3.77
C ASP A 234 -6.05 -1.42 -3.46
N ARG A 235 -5.99 -2.55 -4.17
CA ARG A 235 -4.91 -3.51 -4.02
C ARG A 235 -3.55 -2.94 -4.43
N SER A 236 -3.48 -2.20 -5.54
CA SER A 236 -2.26 -1.54 -6.01
C SER A 236 -1.74 -0.51 -5.01
N TYR A 237 -2.65 0.22 -4.37
CA TYR A 237 -2.31 1.22 -3.37
C TYR A 237 -1.92 0.60 -2.03
N ALA A 238 -2.74 -0.32 -1.52
CA ALA A 238 -2.55 -0.95 -0.21
C ALA A 238 -1.34 -1.90 -0.18
N LYS A 239 -0.97 -2.51 -1.30
CA LYS A 239 0.15 -3.47 -1.44
C LYS A 239 0.15 -4.52 -0.33
N PRO A 240 -0.91 -5.32 -0.19
CA PRO A 240 -1.08 -6.23 0.96
C PRO A 240 0.05 -7.25 1.10
N LEU A 241 0.73 -7.59 0.02
CA LEU A 241 1.90 -8.49 0.03
C LEU A 241 3.23 -7.75 0.23
N GLY A 242 3.22 -6.42 0.36
CA GLY A 242 4.39 -5.60 0.68
C GLY A 242 5.36 -5.36 -0.49
N TYR A 243 5.06 -5.79 -1.71
CA TYR A 243 5.90 -5.60 -2.90
C TYR A 243 5.10 -5.14 -4.13
N PRO A 244 5.75 -4.48 -5.11
CA PRO A 244 5.06 -3.90 -6.26
C PRO A 244 4.51 -4.91 -7.28
N GLY A 245 5.04 -6.13 -7.30
CA GLY A 245 4.71 -7.17 -8.29
C GLY A 245 3.63 -8.14 -7.83
N ASP A 246 2.54 -7.63 -7.24
CA ASP A 246 1.46 -8.46 -6.73
C ASP A 246 0.81 -9.31 -7.84
N PHE A 247 1.04 -10.64 -7.78
CA PHE A 247 0.56 -11.58 -8.79
C PHE A 247 -0.98 -11.61 -8.90
N GLN A 248 -1.70 -11.26 -7.84
CA GLN A 248 -3.17 -11.22 -7.90
C GLN A 248 -3.68 -10.05 -8.75
N ILE A 249 -2.93 -8.95 -8.83
CA ILE A 249 -3.22 -7.89 -9.82
C ILE A 249 -3.04 -8.43 -11.23
N MET A 250 -1.98 -9.19 -11.48
CA MET A 250 -1.75 -9.81 -12.79
C MET A 250 -2.87 -10.78 -13.16
N ASN A 251 -3.33 -11.61 -12.23
CA ASN A 251 -4.47 -12.52 -12.47
C ASN A 251 -5.73 -11.74 -12.82
N GLN A 252 -6.07 -10.68 -12.08
CA GLN A 252 -7.22 -9.83 -12.40
C GLN A 252 -7.14 -9.23 -13.81
N VAL A 253 -5.94 -8.89 -14.27
CA VAL A 253 -5.72 -8.37 -15.63
C VAL A 253 -5.87 -9.48 -16.68
N TYR A 254 -5.34 -10.67 -16.41
CA TYR A 254 -5.42 -11.80 -17.35
C TYR A 254 -6.83 -12.34 -17.51
N ASP A 255 -7.58 -12.40 -16.41
CA ASP A 255 -8.95 -12.91 -16.39
C ASP A 255 -9.98 -11.85 -16.80
N TRP A 256 -9.59 -10.58 -16.79
CA TRP A 256 -10.42 -9.42 -17.12
C TRP A 256 -11.74 -9.40 -16.33
N GLU A 257 -11.63 -9.77 -15.04
CA GLU A 257 -12.78 -9.96 -14.17
C GLU A 257 -13.49 -8.64 -13.80
N LYS A 258 -14.81 -8.70 -13.70
CA LYS A 258 -15.63 -7.61 -13.15
C LYS A 258 -15.69 -7.75 -11.63
N VAL A 259 -14.80 -7.09 -10.90
CA VAL A 259 -14.71 -7.18 -9.44
C VAL A 259 -15.32 -5.94 -8.79
N GLY A 260 -16.28 -6.15 -7.89
CA GLY A 260 -16.93 -5.09 -7.10
C GLY A 260 -18.33 -5.49 -6.67
N SER A 261 -18.79 -4.99 -5.52
CA SER A 261 -20.13 -5.25 -4.97
C SER A 261 -21.23 -4.36 -5.58
N SER A 262 -20.84 -3.32 -6.32
CA SER A 262 -21.76 -2.44 -7.05
C SER A 262 -21.26 -2.20 -8.47
N VAL A 263 -22.17 -1.82 -9.36
CA VAL A 263 -21.84 -1.46 -10.76
C VAL A 263 -20.79 -0.35 -10.79
N TYR A 264 -20.88 0.63 -9.91
CA TYR A 264 -19.88 1.69 -9.83
C TYR A 264 -18.49 1.15 -9.48
N GLN A 265 -18.37 0.27 -8.48
CA GLN A 265 -17.10 -0.34 -8.10
C GLN A 265 -16.52 -1.18 -9.25
N GLN A 266 -17.34 -1.91 -9.98
CA GLN A 266 -16.92 -2.68 -11.16
C GLN A 266 -16.41 -1.75 -12.27
N LEU A 267 -17.04 -0.60 -12.50
CA LEU A 267 -16.58 0.39 -13.47
C LEU A 267 -15.23 1.00 -13.07
N ILE A 268 -15.05 1.37 -11.80
CA ILE A 268 -13.75 1.89 -11.34
C ILE A 268 -12.68 0.80 -11.41
N HIS A 269 -13.01 -0.45 -11.07
CA HIS A 269 -12.10 -1.57 -11.27
C HIS A 269 -11.71 -1.72 -12.75
N ARG A 270 -12.67 -1.63 -13.65
CA ARG A 270 -12.46 -1.71 -15.10
C ARG A 270 -11.51 -0.62 -15.62
N LEU A 271 -11.57 0.61 -15.09
CA LEU A 271 -10.61 1.66 -15.42
C LEU A 271 -9.18 1.27 -15.02
N GLY A 272 -9.01 0.54 -13.94
CA GLY A 272 -7.71 0.03 -13.52
C GLY A 272 -7.17 -1.05 -14.46
N LEU A 273 -8.04 -1.93 -14.97
CA LEU A 273 -7.67 -2.92 -15.97
C LEU A 273 -7.23 -2.24 -17.27
N GLU A 274 -7.89 -1.17 -17.69
CA GLU A 274 -7.52 -0.40 -18.90
C GLU A 274 -6.08 0.14 -18.79
N VAL A 275 -5.70 0.70 -17.63
CA VAL A 275 -4.33 1.18 -17.39
C VAL A 275 -3.32 0.03 -17.35
N ALA A 276 -3.75 -1.14 -16.91
CA ALA A 276 -2.91 -2.32 -16.74
C ALA A 276 -2.84 -3.23 -17.98
N GLU A 277 -3.48 -2.87 -19.09
CA GLU A 277 -3.50 -3.64 -20.35
C GLU A 277 -2.10 -4.06 -20.84
N CYS A 278 -1.09 -3.23 -20.56
CA CYS A 278 0.30 -3.56 -20.88
C CYS A 278 0.79 -4.86 -20.23
N ILE A 279 0.19 -5.29 -19.11
CA ILE A 279 0.51 -6.56 -18.42
C ILE A 279 0.03 -7.73 -19.27
N ASP A 280 -1.20 -7.67 -19.80
CA ASP A 280 -1.74 -8.69 -20.69
C ASP A 280 -0.97 -8.74 -22.01
N THR A 281 -0.74 -7.59 -22.65
CA THR A 281 0.07 -7.50 -23.87
C THR A 281 1.44 -8.14 -23.68
N ARG A 282 2.10 -7.85 -22.56
CA ARG A 282 3.40 -8.48 -22.22
C ARG A 282 3.29 -10.01 -22.13
N MET A 283 2.27 -10.51 -21.45
CA MET A 283 2.02 -11.94 -21.30
C MET A 283 1.82 -12.59 -22.68
N GLN A 284 1.02 -12.01 -23.55
CA GLN A 284 0.78 -12.52 -24.91
C GLN A 284 2.07 -12.57 -25.73
N VAL A 285 2.88 -11.52 -25.67
CA VAL A 285 4.19 -11.48 -26.36
C VAL A 285 5.12 -12.58 -25.84
N VAL A 286 5.26 -12.73 -24.53
CA VAL A 286 6.11 -13.77 -23.93
C VAL A 286 5.61 -15.16 -24.30
N ARG A 287 4.30 -15.42 -24.20
CA ARG A 287 3.67 -16.69 -24.58
C ARG A 287 3.93 -17.01 -26.06
N GLY A 288 3.78 -16.01 -26.94
CA GLY A 288 4.10 -16.16 -28.36
C GLY A 288 5.56 -16.54 -28.61
N LYS A 289 6.49 -15.86 -27.94
CA LYS A 289 7.93 -16.16 -28.06
C LYS A 289 8.30 -17.54 -27.54
N ILE A 290 7.73 -17.97 -26.43
CA ILE A 290 7.92 -19.33 -25.91
C ILE A 290 7.40 -20.35 -26.95
N ALA A 291 6.19 -20.17 -27.46
CA ALA A 291 5.61 -21.07 -28.44
C ALA A 291 6.43 -21.14 -29.74
N GLU A 292 6.94 -20.01 -30.23
CA GLU A 292 7.83 -19.94 -31.39
C GLU A 292 9.12 -20.71 -31.15
N THR A 293 9.77 -20.48 -29.99
CA THR A 293 11.02 -21.16 -29.61
C THR A 293 10.81 -22.67 -29.48
N VAL A 294 9.73 -23.10 -28.82
CA VAL A 294 9.42 -24.55 -28.69
C VAL A 294 9.22 -25.20 -30.05
N ARG A 295 8.51 -24.55 -30.99
CA ARG A 295 8.32 -25.08 -32.35
C ARG A 295 9.62 -25.19 -33.13
N SER A 296 10.55 -24.25 -32.94
CA SER A 296 11.85 -24.25 -33.64
C SER A 296 12.83 -25.31 -33.10
N TYR A 297 12.55 -25.88 -31.92
CA TYR A 297 13.48 -26.78 -31.22
C TYR A 297 13.48 -28.23 -31.76
N GLY A 298 12.73 -28.56 -32.78
CA GLY A 298 12.66 -29.92 -33.36
C GLY A 298 11.92 -30.92 -32.44
N GLN A 299 11.31 -31.93 -33.06
CA GLN A 299 10.43 -32.88 -32.33
C GLN A 299 11.17 -33.99 -31.57
N ASP A 300 12.49 -34.08 -31.70
CA ASP A 300 13.26 -35.22 -31.20
C ASP A 300 13.58 -35.21 -29.70
N ARG A 301 13.31 -34.10 -29.00
CA ARG A 301 13.54 -33.99 -27.57
C ARG A 301 12.60 -32.94 -26.93
N PRO A 302 12.17 -33.15 -25.65
CA PRO A 302 11.32 -32.19 -24.95
C PRO A 302 12.06 -30.86 -24.73
N ALA A 303 11.39 -29.76 -25.03
CA ALA A 303 11.86 -28.42 -24.70
C ALA A 303 11.86 -28.23 -23.17
N ARG A 304 12.95 -27.67 -22.62
CA ARG A 304 13.05 -27.31 -21.20
C ARG A 304 12.93 -25.81 -21.07
N ILE A 305 11.98 -25.36 -20.28
CA ILE A 305 11.73 -23.94 -20.00
C ILE A 305 12.11 -23.69 -18.54
N LEU A 306 12.98 -22.70 -18.31
CA LEU A 306 13.34 -22.21 -16.99
C LEU A 306 12.71 -20.83 -16.77
N SER A 307 11.89 -20.68 -15.74
CA SER A 307 11.38 -19.38 -15.29
C SER A 307 12.22 -18.92 -14.10
N LEU A 308 12.76 -17.71 -14.17
CA LEU A 308 13.55 -17.11 -13.10
C LEU A 308 12.73 -15.98 -12.46
N GLY A 309 12.57 -16.00 -11.14
CA GLY A 309 11.91 -14.94 -10.37
C GLY A 309 10.38 -14.99 -10.43
N SER A 310 9.81 -16.15 -10.68
CA SER A 310 8.37 -16.40 -10.61
C SER A 310 7.94 -16.84 -9.21
#